data_03315539493d39ff364eee2e8a38e47e
#
_entry.id   03315539493d39ff364eee2e8a38e47e
#
_cell.length_a   1.000
_cell.length_b   1.000
_cell.length_c   1.000
_cell.angle_alpha   90.00
_cell.angle_beta   90.00
_cell.angle_gamma   90.00
#
_symmetry.space_group_name_H-M   'P 1'
#
loop_
_entity.id
_entity.type
_entity.pdbx_description
1 polymer ?
#
loop_
_entity_poly.entity_id
_entity_poly.type
_entity_poly.pdbx_seq_one_letter_code
_entity_poly.pdbx_strand_id
1 'polypeptide(L)'
;VKAVKRVVRRKSRKNTLHRPIKINCDLGESFGAWKMGCDEAVMPLIDCANIACGFHGGDPSVMRETLALAKKHRVEIGAHVAYPDLQGFGRRSMALRGQELVDAIHYQISALDGMARSIGTKVAYVKPHGALYNDMLVDRELLETVMNAVASWYRSLDLMMLATPKDKRAVELAFGYGLGLRFEAFADRGYTRAGYLVPRGKPNALLDLDTAVKQAADIAAGNLRSVKGHKLSIVPDTLCVHGDTPAAVEILAAIRAALQAPPD
;
A
#
# COMPACT_ATOMS: atom_id res chain seq x y z
N VAL A 1 15.05 -30.09 -4.53
CA VAL A 1 14.27 -28.86 -4.40
C VAL A 1 15.06 -27.77 -5.10
N LYS A 2 14.73 -27.43 -6.36
CA LYS A 2 15.39 -26.36 -7.11
C LYS A 2 14.61 -25.07 -6.85
N ALA A 3 15.11 -24.21 -5.96
CA ALA A 3 14.63 -22.85 -5.80
C ALA A 3 14.96 -22.06 -7.06
N VAL A 4 13.92 -21.67 -7.82
CA VAL A 4 14.05 -20.74 -8.94
C VAL A 4 14.32 -19.36 -8.36
N LYS A 5 15.57 -18.93 -8.36
CA LYS A 5 16.00 -17.58 -8.01
C LYS A 5 15.39 -16.59 -9.01
N ARG A 6 14.27 -15.96 -8.64
CA ARG A 6 13.72 -14.82 -9.38
C ARG A 6 14.56 -13.60 -9.03
N VAL A 7 15.61 -13.38 -9.81
CA VAL A 7 16.49 -12.21 -9.69
C VAL A 7 15.66 -10.96 -9.91
N VAL A 8 15.57 -10.11 -8.88
CA VAL A 8 15.08 -8.74 -9.01
C VAL A 8 16.04 -7.98 -9.91
N ARG A 9 15.83 -8.05 -11.22
CA ARG A 9 16.58 -7.24 -12.18
C ARG A 9 16.03 -5.82 -12.09
N ARG A 10 16.64 -4.97 -11.27
CA ARG A 10 16.65 -3.54 -11.55
C ARG A 10 17.41 -3.37 -12.87
N LYS A 11 16.70 -3.38 -14.00
CA LYS A 11 17.26 -2.88 -15.26
C LYS A 11 17.71 -1.46 -14.99
N SER A 12 18.99 -1.17 -15.21
CA SER A 12 19.52 0.18 -15.20
C SER A 12 18.65 1.04 -16.13
N ARG A 13 17.89 1.97 -15.55
CA ARG A 13 16.94 2.81 -16.27
C ARG A 13 17.69 3.92 -17.00
N LYS A 14 18.30 3.57 -18.14
CA LYS A 14 18.57 4.51 -19.24
C LYS A 14 17.62 4.13 -20.39
N ASN A 15 16.35 4.36 -20.22
CA ASN A 15 15.25 4.50 -21.18
C ASN A 15 13.95 4.32 -20.41
N THR A 16 13.43 5.37 -19.85
CA THR A 16 12.10 5.42 -19.27
C THR A 16 11.08 5.59 -20.40
N LEU A 17 10.69 4.48 -21.01
CA LEU A 17 9.30 4.40 -21.51
C LEU A 17 8.44 4.55 -20.25
N HIS A 18 7.64 5.60 -20.17
CA HIS A 18 6.70 5.87 -19.08
C HIS A 18 5.80 4.65 -18.89
N ARG A 19 6.13 3.80 -17.92
CA ARG A 19 5.14 2.85 -17.42
C ARG A 19 4.11 3.69 -16.68
N PRO A 20 2.82 3.64 -17.04
CA PRO A 20 1.82 4.38 -16.30
C PRO A 20 1.88 3.92 -14.84
N ILE A 21 1.97 4.89 -13.92
CA ILE A 21 1.97 4.61 -12.49
C ILE A 21 0.61 4.01 -12.12
N LYS A 22 0.61 2.89 -11.39
CA LYS A 22 -0.62 2.27 -10.91
C LYS A 22 -1.21 3.07 -9.76
N ILE A 23 -2.54 3.02 -9.60
CA ILE A 23 -3.23 3.59 -8.45
C ILE A 23 -3.61 2.46 -7.50
N ASN A 24 -3.33 2.62 -6.20
CA ASN A 24 -3.80 1.73 -5.15
C ASN A 24 -4.65 2.49 -4.12
N CYS A 25 -5.56 1.77 -3.47
CA CYS A 25 -6.42 2.32 -2.43
C CYS A 25 -6.66 1.28 -1.31
N ASP A 26 -6.77 1.78 -0.06
CA ASP A 26 -7.12 0.97 1.09
C ASP A 26 -8.66 0.81 1.12
N LEU A 27 -9.14 -0.43 1.17
CA LEU A 27 -10.54 -0.79 0.98
C LEU A 27 -10.97 -1.94 1.91
N GLY A 28 -12.28 -2.17 2.01
CA GLY A 28 -12.82 -3.21 2.85
C GLY A 28 -12.65 -2.95 4.34
N GLU A 29 -12.59 -1.68 4.74
CA GLU A 29 -12.29 -1.28 6.12
C GLU A 29 -13.53 -1.09 6.99
N SER A 30 -14.74 -1.23 6.44
CA SER A 30 -15.98 -1.31 7.23
C SER A 30 -15.97 -2.51 8.17
N PHE A 31 -16.68 -2.43 9.31
CA PHE A 31 -16.77 -3.55 10.26
C PHE A 31 -18.12 -3.53 10.99
N GLY A 32 -18.91 -4.58 10.84
CA GLY A 32 -20.24 -4.69 11.43
C GLY A 32 -21.14 -3.51 11.04
N ALA A 33 -21.57 -2.74 12.03
CA ALA A 33 -22.41 -1.56 11.82
C ALA A 33 -21.60 -0.31 11.37
N TRP A 34 -20.29 -0.33 11.49
CA TRP A 34 -19.43 0.79 11.11
C TRP A 34 -19.16 0.75 9.61
N LYS A 35 -19.58 1.80 8.92
CA LYS A 35 -19.35 1.99 7.49
C LYS A 35 -18.21 2.95 7.27
N MET A 36 -17.20 2.52 6.49
CA MET A 36 -16.01 3.30 6.15
C MET A 36 -15.71 3.17 4.66
N GLY A 37 -15.33 4.30 4.05
CA GLY A 37 -14.99 4.34 2.63
C GLY A 37 -16.19 4.22 1.69
N CYS A 38 -15.89 4.13 0.40
CA CYS A 38 -16.84 4.04 -0.70
C CYS A 38 -16.37 2.99 -1.72
N ASP A 39 -16.18 1.74 -1.28
CA ASP A 39 -15.55 0.65 -2.05
C ASP A 39 -16.12 0.50 -3.46
N GLU A 40 -17.46 0.54 -3.60
CA GLU A 40 -18.13 0.39 -4.92
C GLU A 40 -17.77 1.51 -5.89
N ALA A 41 -17.68 2.75 -5.40
CA ALA A 41 -17.36 3.90 -6.22
C ALA A 41 -15.86 4.03 -6.52
N VAL A 42 -15.02 3.57 -5.62
CA VAL A 42 -13.55 3.61 -5.72
C VAL A 42 -13.01 2.50 -6.61
N MET A 43 -13.55 1.28 -6.50
CA MET A 43 -13.02 0.10 -7.17
C MET A 43 -12.81 0.26 -8.69
N PRO A 44 -13.69 0.92 -9.47
CA PRO A 44 -13.47 1.14 -10.90
C PRO A 44 -12.31 2.09 -11.24
N LEU A 45 -11.85 2.88 -10.27
CA LEU A 45 -10.87 3.95 -10.46
C LEU A 45 -9.43 3.53 -10.12
N ILE A 46 -9.22 2.31 -9.63
CA ILE A 46 -7.93 1.84 -9.11
C ILE A 46 -7.40 0.61 -9.87
N ASP A 47 -6.12 0.32 -9.70
CA ASP A 47 -5.46 -0.86 -10.28
C ASP A 47 -5.15 -1.92 -9.22
N CYS A 48 -5.04 -1.49 -7.94
CA CYS A 48 -4.67 -2.35 -6.81
C CYS A 48 -5.55 -2.00 -5.60
N ALA A 49 -6.17 -3.00 -4.98
CA ALA A 49 -6.98 -2.88 -3.77
C ALA A 49 -6.23 -3.47 -2.58
N ASN A 50 -5.95 -2.67 -1.56
CA ASN A 50 -5.39 -3.15 -0.30
C ASN A 50 -6.58 -3.49 0.61
N ILE A 51 -6.92 -4.78 0.74
CA ILE A 51 -8.14 -5.21 1.42
C ILE A 51 -7.85 -5.54 2.87
N ALA A 52 -8.58 -4.90 3.80
CA ALA A 52 -8.49 -5.13 5.24
C ALA A 52 -8.75 -6.60 5.60
N CYS A 53 -8.01 -7.10 6.60
CA CYS A 53 -7.94 -8.51 6.93
C CYS A 53 -8.49 -8.82 8.35
N GLY A 54 -9.37 -7.98 8.89
CA GLY A 54 -10.07 -8.22 10.15
C GLY A 54 -9.42 -7.62 11.40
N PHE A 55 -8.15 -7.22 11.36
CA PHE A 55 -7.45 -6.75 12.57
C PHE A 55 -7.64 -5.25 12.84
N HIS A 56 -7.69 -4.42 11.81
CA HIS A 56 -7.98 -2.99 11.96
C HIS A 56 -9.36 -2.61 11.40
N GLY A 57 -9.91 -3.44 10.54
CA GLY A 57 -11.17 -3.30 9.84
C GLY A 57 -11.44 -4.56 9.01
N GLY A 58 -12.59 -4.65 8.34
CA GLY A 58 -12.89 -5.73 7.41
C GLY A 58 -13.39 -7.00 8.10
N ASP A 59 -14.68 -7.05 8.48
CA ASP A 59 -15.29 -8.29 8.89
C ASP A 59 -15.44 -9.29 7.72
N PRO A 60 -15.79 -10.58 7.98
CA PRO A 60 -15.88 -11.59 6.91
C PRO A 60 -16.85 -11.24 5.78
N SER A 61 -17.94 -10.53 6.05
CA SER A 61 -18.92 -10.12 5.05
C SER A 61 -18.39 -8.99 4.18
N VAL A 62 -17.80 -7.99 4.80
CA VAL A 62 -17.13 -6.87 4.12
C VAL A 62 -16.00 -7.40 3.23
N MET A 63 -15.15 -8.28 3.76
CA MET A 63 -14.06 -8.90 3.00
C MET A 63 -14.59 -9.62 1.75
N ARG A 64 -15.65 -10.42 1.88
CA ARG A 64 -16.29 -11.12 0.76
C ARG A 64 -16.81 -10.13 -0.30
N GLU A 65 -17.47 -9.07 0.12
CA GLU A 65 -18.04 -8.05 -0.77
C GLU A 65 -16.94 -7.29 -1.52
N THR A 66 -15.91 -6.83 -0.81
CA THR A 66 -14.77 -6.12 -1.42
C THR A 66 -14.00 -7.01 -2.38
N LEU A 67 -13.80 -8.30 -2.06
CA LEU A 67 -13.19 -9.28 -2.97
C LEU A 67 -14.02 -9.49 -4.25
N ALA A 68 -15.36 -9.55 -4.13
CA ALA A 68 -16.25 -9.68 -5.28
C ALA A 68 -16.16 -8.45 -6.21
N LEU A 69 -16.10 -7.24 -5.64
CA LEU A 69 -15.87 -6.00 -6.38
C LEU A 69 -14.50 -6.01 -7.09
N ALA A 70 -13.43 -6.37 -6.38
CA ALA A 70 -12.09 -6.45 -6.98
C ALA A 70 -12.04 -7.44 -8.14
N LYS A 71 -12.67 -8.61 -8.02
CA LYS A 71 -12.79 -9.58 -9.11
C LYS A 71 -13.59 -9.01 -10.29
N LYS A 72 -14.76 -8.39 -10.04
CA LYS A 72 -15.62 -7.79 -11.05
C LYS A 72 -14.86 -6.76 -11.89
N HIS A 73 -14.08 -5.91 -11.24
CA HIS A 73 -13.32 -4.82 -11.88
C HIS A 73 -11.89 -5.22 -12.29
N ARG A 74 -11.48 -6.49 -12.09
CA ARG A 74 -10.14 -7.01 -12.41
C ARG A 74 -9.01 -6.25 -11.72
N VAL A 75 -9.29 -5.77 -10.51
CA VAL A 75 -8.33 -5.06 -9.67
C VAL A 75 -7.42 -6.07 -8.96
N GLU A 76 -6.13 -5.79 -8.88
CA GLU A 76 -5.16 -6.63 -8.20
C GLU A 76 -5.35 -6.56 -6.68
N ILE A 77 -5.33 -7.71 -6.00
CA ILE A 77 -5.66 -7.80 -4.58
C ILE A 77 -4.39 -7.87 -3.73
N GLY A 78 -4.29 -7.00 -2.74
CA GLY A 78 -3.28 -7.01 -1.69
C GLY A 78 -3.90 -7.26 -0.32
N ALA A 79 -3.18 -7.98 0.54
CA ALA A 79 -3.56 -8.15 1.93
C ALA A 79 -3.11 -6.93 2.75
N HIS A 80 -4.09 -6.21 3.31
CA HIS A 80 -3.85 -5.02 4.13
C HIS A 80 -3.77 -5.40 5.61
N VAL A 81 -2.60 -5.91 6.00
CA VAL A 81 -2.35 -6.49 7.32
C VAL A 81 -2.02 -5.41 8.35
N ALA A 82 -2.46 -5.59 9.59
CA ALA A 82 -2.30 -4.61 10.65
C ALA A 82 -1.95 -5.26 12.00
N TYR A 83 -1.60 -4.43 12.98
CA TYR A 83 -1.69 -4.83 14.37
C TYR A 83 -3.15 -5.16 14.75
N PRO A 84 -3.39 -6.05 15.73
CA PRO A 84 -4.74 -6.41 16.19
C PRO A 84 -5.34 -5.28 17.05
N ASP A 85 -5.66 -4.17 16.41
CA ASP A 85 -6.14 -2.93 17.05
C ASP A 85 -7.40 -2.40 16.37
N LEU A 86 -8.49 -3.16 16.42
CA LEU A 86 -9.75 -2.77 15.82
C LEU A 86 -10.29 -1.43 16.35
N GLN A 87 -10.19 -1.20 17.67
CA GLN A 87 -10.67 0.03 18.29
C GLN A 87 -9.84 1.27 17.90
N GLY A 88 -8.52 1.10 17.69
CA GLY A 88 -7.64 2.17 17.25
C GLY A 88 -7.44 2.20 15.74
N PHE A 89 -8.22 1.39 15.01
CA PHE A 89 -8.11 1.28 13.55
C PHE A 89 -6.67 0.96 13.10
N GLY A 90 -5.95 0.11 13.86
CA GLY A 90 -4.56 -0.24 13.55
C GLY A 90 -3.57 0.92 13.62
N ARG A 91 -3.95 2.08 14.19
CA ARG A 91 -3.12 3.30 14.20
C ARG A 91 -2.34 3.50 15.51
N ARG A 92 -2.45 2.56 16.46
CA ARG A 92 -1.67 2.55 17.70
C ARG A 92 -0.53 1.55 17.58
N SER A 93 0.71 1.97 17.85
CA SER A 93 1.86 1.08 17.87
C SER A 93 1.70 0.02 18.98
N MET A 94 2.11 -1.21 18.68
CA MET A 94 2.02 -2.35 19.59
C MET A 94 3.37 -3.05 19.70
N ALA A 95 3.63 -3.63 20.87
CA ALA A 95 4.86 -4.38 21.14
C ALA A 95 4.77 -5.84 20.62
N LEU A 96 4.18 -6.05 19.43
CA LEU A 96 4.10 -7.34 18.79
C LEU A 96 5.37 -7.56 17.95
N ARG A 97 6.13 -8.63 18.22
CA ARG A 97 7.45 -8.87 17.63
C ARG A 97 7.68 -10.34 17.28
N GLY A 98 8.75 -10.60 16.54
CA GLY A 98 9.23 -11.95 16.24
C GLY A 98 8.18 -12.88 15.66
N GLN A 99 8.11 -14.11 16.17
CA GLN A 99 7.19 -15.13 15.67
C GLN A 99 5.72 -14.75 15.86
N GLU A 100 5.37 -14.08 16.96
CA GLU A 100 4.01 -13.63 17.23
C GLU A 100 3.51 -12.67 16.13
N LEU A 101 4.35 -11.76 15.66
CA LEU A 101 4.01 -10.88 14.52
C LEU A 101 3.92 -11.65 13.20
N VAL A 102 4.82 -12.61 12.97
CA VAL A 102 4.77 -13.48 11.77
C VAL A 102 3.43 -14.22 11.74
N ASP A 103 3.02 -14.83 12.85
CA ASP A 103 1.76 -15.58 12.97
C ASP A 103 0.55 -14.66 12.74
N ALA A 104 0.57 -13.44 13.29
CA ALA A 104 -0.46 -12.43 13.10
C ALA A 104 -0.59 -12.00 11.62
N ILE A 105 0.53 -11.83 10.92
CA ILE A 105 0.55 -11.51 9.48
C ILE A 105 0.03 -12.70 8.67
N HIS A 106 0.52 -13.91 8.94
CA HIS A 106 0.08 -15.13 8.24
C HIS A 106 -1.41 -15.41 8.43
N TYR A 107 -1.94 -15.21 9.63
CA TYR A 107 -3.37 -15.35 9.91
C TYR A 107 -4.20 -14.44 8.98
N GLN A 108 -3.83 -13.17 8.89
CA GLN A 108 -4.52 -12.17 8.07
C GLN A 108 -4.42 -12.50 6.57
N ILE A 109 -3.23 -12.84 6.07
CA ILE A 109 -3.05 -13.24 4.67
C ILE A 109 -3.87 -14.51 4.39
N SER A 110 -3.90 -15.49 5.31
CA SER A 110 -4.64 -16.75 5.15
C SER A 110 -6.14 -16.51 5.02
N ALA A 111 -6.70 -15.64 5.86
CA ALA A 111 -8.12 -15.30 5.82
C ALA A 111 -8.51 -14.71 4.45
N LEU A 112 -7.76 -13.69 3.99
CA LEU A 112 -8.05 -13.03 2.72
C LEU A 112 -7.80 -13.96 1.52
N ASP A 113 -6.66 -14.68 1.49
CA ASP A 113 -6.30 -15.55 0.35
C ASP A 113 -7.23 -16.77 0.25
N GLY A 114 -7.66 -17.33 1.37
CA GLY A 114 -8.67 -18.40 1.40
C GLY A 114 -9.99 -17.95 0.80
N MET A 115 -10.49 -16.78 1.21
CA MET A 115 -11.73 -16.22 0.66
C MET A 115 -11.56 -15.80 -0.82
N ALA A 116 -10.42 -15.22 -1.21
CA ALA A 116 -10.15 -14.89 -2.59
C ALA A 116 -10.15 -16.13 -3.51
N ARG A 117 -9.54 -17.23 -3.05
CA ARG A 117 -9.50 -18.49 -3.80
C ARG A 117 -10.89 -19.11 -3.96
N SER A 118 -11.76 -19.01 -2.97
CA SER A 118 -13.13 -19.54 -3.05
C SER A 118 -13.96 -18.94 -4.19
N ILE A 119 -13.58 -17.73 -4.63
CA ILE A 119 -14.20 -17.04 -5.75
C ILE A 119 -13.33 -17.02 -7.01
N GLY A 120 -12.24 -17.80 -7.06
CA GLY A 120 -11.36 -17.94 -8.23
C GLY A 120 -10.45 -16.75 -8.50
N THR A 121 -9.99 -16.04 -7.46
CA THR A 121 -8.96 -15.01 -7.52
C THR A 121 -7.85 -15.30 -6.48
N LYS A 122 -6.90 -14.40 -6.27
CA LYS A 122 -5.77 -14.60 -5.35
C LYS A 122 -5.20 -13.28 -4.86
N VAL A 123 -4.60 -13.29 -3.67
CA VAL A 123 -3.77 -12.19 -3.17
C VAL A 123 -2.46 -12.14 -3.96
N ALA A 124 -1.97 -10.99 -4.33
CA ALA A 124 -0.76 -10.79 -5.12
C ALA A 124 0.39 -10.13 -4.34
N TYR A 125 0.06 -9.36 -3.31
CA TYR A 125 1.01 -8.62 -2.49
C TYR A 125 0.47 -8.41 -1.08
N VAL A 126 1.34 -7.92 -0.20
CA VAL A 126 0.99 -7.51 1.17
C VAL A 126 1.33 -6.04 1.34
N LYS A 127 0.44 -5.27 1.92
CA LYS A 127 0.66 -3.89 2.35
C LYS A 127 0.34 -3.78 3.84
N PRO A 128 1.30 -3.53 4.73
CA PRO A 128 0.99 -3.22 6.12
C PRO A 128 0.14 -1.96 6.25
N HIS A 129 -0.73 -1.92 7.26
CA HIS A 129 -1.60 -0.79 7.56
C HIS A 129 -1.09 0.01 8.76
N GLY A 130 -1.38 1.30 8.77
CA GLY A 130 -1.38 2.16 9.93
C GLY A 130 -0.05 2.20 10.71
N ALA A 131 -0.10 1.85 12.00
CA ALA A 131 1.08 1.87 12.86
C ALA A 131 2.13 0.85 12.41
N LEU A 132 1.75 -0.37 12.06
CA LEU A 132 2.69 -1.39 11.57
C LEU A 132 3.49 -0.90 10.35
N TYR A 133 2.80 -0.22 9.42
CA TYR A 133 3.44 0.37 8.24
C TYR A 133 4.49 1.43 8.61
N ASN A 134 4.15 2.34 9.53
CA ASN A 134 5.05 3.42 9.92
C ASN A 134 6.21 2.92 10.81
N ASP A 135 5.92 2.01 11.74
CA ASP A 135 6.90 1.48 12.68
C ASP A 135 7.98 0.68 11.93
N MET A 136 7.62 -0.15 10.94
CA MET A 136 8.61 -0.91 10.16
C MET A 136 9.55 -0.02 9.33
N LEU A 137 9.17 1.21 9.01
CA LEU A 137 10.03 2.13 8.26
C LEU A 137 11.18 2.69 9.10
N VAL A 138 11.02 2.71 10.42
CA VAL A 138 12.00 3.29 11.36
C VAL A 138 12.66 2.23 12.25
N ASP A 139 12.03 1.07 12.42
CA ASP A 139 12.52 -0.06 13.20
C ASP A 139 12.99 -1.18 12.23
N ARG A 140 14.31 -1.42 12.20
CA ARG A 140 14.92 -2.39 11.29
C ARG A 140 14.49 -3.82 11.60
N GLU A 141 14.46 -4.20 12.88
CA GLU A 141 14.11 -5.56 13.30
C GLU A 141 12.65 -5.88 12.93
N LEU A 142 11.77 -4.89 13.10
CA LEU A 142 10.39 -4.99 12.69
C LEU A 142 10.25 -5.14 11.17
N LEU A 143 10.99 -4.36 10.39
CA LEU A 143 11.02 -4.48 8.93
C LEU A 143 11.48 -5.87 8.50
N GLU A 144 12.56 -6.40 9.09
CA GLU A 144 13.07 -7.74 8.80
C GLU A 144 12.03 -8.82 9.19
N THR A 145 11.31 -8.65 10.30
CA THR A 145 10.22 -9.57 10.69
C THR A 145 9.07 -9.55 9.69
N VAL A 146 8.63 -8.36 9.25
CA VAL A 146 7.58 -8.23 8.21
C VAL A 146 8.05 -8.84 6.88
N MET A 147 9.28 -8.56 6.45
CA MET A 147 9.85 -9.14 5.22
C MET A 147 9.92 -10.67 5.31
N ASN A 148 10.36 -11.21 6.45
CA ASN A 148 10.38 -12.66 6.68
C ASN A 148 8.97 -13.27 6.62
N ALA A 149 7.97 -12.65 7.25
CA ALA A 149 6.59 -13.13 7.20
C ALA A 149 6.05 -13.21 5.77
N VAL A 150 6.31 -12.19 4.94
CA VAL A 150 5.83 -12.17 3.56
C VAL A 150 6.63 -13.14 2.68
N ALA A 151 7.94 -13.21 2.87
CA ALA A 151 8.83 -14.09 2.08
C ALA A 151 8.63 -15.56 2.40
N SER A 152 8.31 -15.93 3.64
CA SER A 152 8.05 -17.32 4.08
C SER A 152 6.66 -17.83 3.70
N TRP A 153 5.80 -16.99 3.12
CA TRP A 153 4.49 -17.43 2.62
C TRP A 153 4.66 -18.52 1.55
N TYR A 154 3.76 -19.52 1.52
CA TYR A 154 3.89 -20.71 0.66
C TYR A 154 4.00 -20.41 -0.85
N ARG A 155 3.69 -19.20 -1.27
CA ARG A 155 3.88 -18.70 -2.63
C ARG A 155 4.43 -17.28 -2.63
N SER A 156 5.04 -16.87 -3.73
CA SER A 156 5.63 -15.54 -3.85
C SER A 156 4.57 -14.44 -3.77
N LEU A 157 4.72 -13.54 -2.81
CA LEU A 157 4.01 -12.27 -2.67
C LEU A 157 5.04 -11.13 -2.71
N ASP A 158 4.63 -9.96 -3.17
CA ASP A 158 5.45 -8.75 -3.02
C ASP A 158 5.08 -8.04 -1.72
N LEU A 159 6.00 -7.29 -1.13
CA LEU A 159 5.72 -6.36 -0.03
C LEU A 159 5.61 -4.94 -0.58
N MET A 160 4.48 -4.27 -0.34
CA MET A 160 4.28 -2.85 -0.66
C MET A 160 4.67 -1.98 0.52
N MET A 161 5.50 -0.96 0.28
CA MET A 161 6.01 -0.05 1.28
C MET A 161 6.29 1.34 0.71
N LEU A 162 6.46 2.34 1.59
CA LEU A 162 6.72 3.72 1.20
C LEU A 162 8.00 3.85 0.39
N ALA A 163 7.92 4.55 -0.74
CA ALA A 163 9.08 5.00 -1.49
C ALA A 163 9.79 6.12 -0.70
N THR A 164 11.05 5.93 -0.41
CA THR A 164 11.88 6.90 0.30
C THR A 164 13.19 7.17 -0.44
N PRO A 165 13.90 8.27 -0.18
CA PRO A 165 15.23 8.46 -0.73
C PRO A 165 16.26 7.40 -0.31
N LYS A 166 15.91 6.52 0.64
CA LYS A 166 16.77 5.48 1.21
C LYS A 166 16.37 4.05 0.82
N ASP A 167 15.58 3.87 -0.23
CA ASP A 167 15.05 2.56 -0.66
C ASP A 167 16.13 1.51 -0.91
N LYS A 168 17.36 1.92 -1.25
CA LYS A 168 18.46 0.99 -1.51
C LYS A 168 18.66 -0.03 -0.38
N ARG A 169 18.56 0.42 0.89
CA ARG A 169 18.69 -0.47 2.05
C ARG A 169 17.56 -1.50 2.13
N ALA A 170 16.31 -1.07 1.91
CA ALA A 170 15.18 -1.99 1.88
C ALA A 170 15.29 -3.01 0.76
N VAL A 171 15.76 -2.59 -0.42
CA VAL A 171 16.02 -3.47 -1.56
C VAL A 171 17.10 -4.51 -1.24
N GLU A 172 18.19 -4.13 -0.57
CA GLU A 172 19.27 -5.04 -0.17
C GLU A 172 18.76 -6.09 0.84
N LEU A 173 17.97 -5.67 1.84
CA LEU A 173 17.33 -6.59 2.78
C LEU A 173 16.38 -7.56 2.08
N ALA A 174 15.45 -7.05 1.29
CA ALA A 174 14.47 -7.86 0.56
C ALA A 174 15.14 -8.87 -0.39
N PHE A 175 16.25 -8.49 -1.01
CA PHE A 175 17.04 -9.41 -1.83
C PHE A 175 17.54 -10.62 -1.03
N GLY A 176 17.96 -10.42 0.23
CA GLY A 176 18.36 -11.51 1.13
C GLY A 176 17.25 -12.51 1.41
N TYR A 177 16.01 -12.05 1.44
CA TYR A 177 14.80 -12.89 1.62
C TYR A 177 14.22 -13.43 0.30
N GLY A 178 14.75 -13.05 -0.86
CA GLY A 178 14.15 -13.37 -2.17
C GLY A 178 12.78 -12.71 -2.37
N LEU A 179 12.50 -11.60 -1.67
CA LEU A 179 11.23 -10.90 -1.63
C LEU A 179 11.16 -9.81 -2.69
N GLY A 180 10.04 -9.74 -3.43
CA GLY A 180 9.73 -8.62 -4.31
C GLY A 180 9.23 -7.41 -3.51
N LEU A 181 9.66 -6.19 -3.89
CA LEU A 181 9.15 -4.95 -3.31
C LEU A 181 8.35 -4.17 -4.34
N ARG A 182 7.29 -3.50 -3.85
CA ARG A 182 6.54 -2.46 -4.56
C ARG A 182 6.64 -1.18 -3.75
N PHE A 183 7.15 -0.14 -4.35
CA PHE A 183 7.24 1.16 -3.69
C PHE A 183 6.02 2.00 -4.01
N GLU A 184 5.37 2.56 -2.98
CA GLU A 184 4.25 3.48 -3.15
C GLU A 184 4.59 4.90 -2.74
N ALA A 185 3.91 5.86 -3.36
CA ALA A 185 3.82 7.24 -2.90
C ALA A 185 2.35 7.60 -2.65
N PHE A 186 2.11 8.65 -1.90
CA PHE A 186 0.78 9.09 -1.51
C PHE A 186 0.45 10.44 -2.15
N ALA A 187 -0.65 10.51 -2.89
CA ALA A 187 -1.09 11.75 -3.51
C ALA A 187 -1.70 12.73 -2.49
N ASP A 188 -2.42 12.20 -1.52
CA ASP A 188 -3.25 12.95 -0.54
C ASP A 188 -2.53 13.23 0.78
N ARG A 189 -1.21 12.97 0.88
CA ARG A 189 -0.42 13.10 2.10
C ARG A 189 0.79 14.01 1.93
N GLY A 190 1.03 14.86 2.93
CA GLY A 190 2.25 15.66 3.00
C GLY A 190 3.49 14.84 3.36
N TYR A 191 4.65 15.28 2.86
CA TYR A 191 5.94 14.62 3.08
C TYR A 191 6.89 15.48 3.91
N THR A 192 7.61 14.85 4.82
CA THR A 192 8.74 15.46 5.53
C THR A 192 9.97 15.62 4.60
N ARG A 193 10.97 16.39 5.02
CA ARG A 193 12.25 16.50 4.30
C ARG A 193 12.97 15.15 4.12
N ALA A 194 12.76 14.21 5.05
CA ALA A 194 13.38 12.89 4.98
C ALA A 194 12.63 11.90 4.06
N GLY A 195 11.50 12.31 3.46
CA GLY A 195 10.68 11.46 2.57
C GLY A 195 9.67 10.58 3.29
N TYR A 196 9.48 10.76 4.60
CA TYR A 196 8.40 10.11 5.34
C TYR A 196 7.12 10.95 5.30
N LEU A 197 5.98 10.32 5.55
CA LEU A 197 4.71 11.03 5.66
C LEU A 197 4.70 11.94 6.90
N VAL A 198 4.05 13.11 6.77
CA VAL A 198 3.77 13.97 7.93
C VAL A 198 2.77 13.24 8.83
N PRO A 199 3.01 13.10 10.14
CA PRO A 199 2.10 12.42 11.05
C PRO A 199 0.69 13.02 11.01
N ARG A 200 -0.35 12.16 10.99
CA ARG A 200 -1.76 12.61 11.05
C ARG A 200 -1.95 13.49 12.29
N GLY A 201 -2.73 14.54 12.20
CA GLY A 201 -2.91 15.53 13.28
C GLY A 201 -1.87 16.66 13.29
N LYS A 202 -0.87 16.63 12.41
CA LYS A 202 0.02 17.80 12.18
C LYS A 202 -0.47 18.59 10.97
N PRO A 203 -0.20 19.91 10.91
CA PRO A 203 -0.51 20.74 9.73
C PRO A 203 0.10 20.13 8.45
N ASN A 204 -0.67 20.20 7.35
CA ASN A 204 -0.29 19.66 6.03
C ASN A 204 -0.07 18.13 6.00
N ALA A 205 -0.62 17.38 6.94
CA ALA A 205 -0.59 15.92 6.92
C ALA A 205 -1.52 15.33 5.85
N LEU A 206 -2.69 15.95 5.68
CA LEU A 206 -3.67 15.64 4.64
C LEU A 206 -3.75 16.82 3.68
N LEU A 207 -3.87 16.52 2.40
CA LEU A 207 -3.95 17.50 1.32
C LEU A 207 -5.37 17.57 0.78
N ASP A 208 -5.80 18.76 0.37
CA ASP A 208 -7.07 18.96 -0.34
C ASP A 208 -7.01 18.39 -1.78
N LEU A 209 -8.16 18.40 -2.46
CA LEU A 209 -8.32 17.84 -3.80
C LEU A 209 -7.29 18.42 -4.79
N ASP A 210 -7.21 19.74 -4.90
CA ASP A 210 -6.37 20.41 -5.90
C ASP A 210 -4.90 20.13 -5.65
N THR A 211 -4.49 20.19 -4.39
CA THR A 211 -3.11 19.88 -3.97
C THR A 211 -2.77 18.42 -4.19
N ALA A 212 -3.71 17.49 -3.91
CA ALA A 212 -3.51 16.06 -4.12
C ALA A 212 -3.34 15.71 -5.61
N VAL A 213 -4.18 16.28 -6.49
CA VAL A 213 -4.08 16.08 -7.94
C VAL A 213 -2.75 16.63 -8.48
N LYS A 214 -2.38 17.85 -8.05
CA LYS A 214 -1.08 18.42 -8.42
C LYS A 214 0.07 17.56 -7.92
N GLN A 215 0.03 17.09 -6.67
CA GLN A 215 1.06 16.22 -6.11
C GLN A 215 1.16 14.89 -6.87
N ALA A 216 0.04 14.31 -7.31
CA ALA A 216 0.05 13.10 -8.13
C ALA A 216 0.81 13.31 -9.45
N ALA A 217 0.56 14.42 -10.15
CA ALA A 217 1.29 14.80 -11.36
C ALA A 217 2.79 15.04 -11.07
N ASP A 218 3.12 15.75 -9.98
CA ASP A 218 4.50 15.97 -9.54
C ASP A 218 5.22 14.65 -9.21
N ILE A 219 4.54 13.67 -8.58
CA ILE A 219 5.09 12.33 -8.31
C ILE A 219 5.38 11.61 -9.62
N ALA A 220 4.42 11.59 -10.56
CA ALA A 220 4.58 10.94 -11.87
C ALA A 220 5.74 11.54 -12.67
N ALA A 221 5.94 12.87 -12.58
CA ALA A 221 7.05 13.59 -13.20
C ALA A 221 8.38 13.49 -12.44
N GLY A 222 8.43 12.85 -11.26
CA GLY A 222 9.64 12.80 -10.41
C GLY A 222 9.99 14.13 -9.72
N ASN A 223 9.01 14.97 -9.49
CA ASN A 223 9.14 16.32 -8.93
C ASN A 223 8.53 16.48 -7.53
N LEU A 224 8.23 15.38 -6.84
CA LEU A 224 7.66 15.43 -5.49
C LEU A 224 8.48 16.35 -4.58
N ARG A 225 7.78 17.15 -3.79
CA ARG A 225 8.37 18.03 -2.78
C ARG A 225 7.81 17.74 -1.39
N SER A 226 8.65 17.96 -0.38
CA SER A 226 8.19 17.97 1.02
C SER A 226 7.33 19.20 1.29
N VAL A 227 6.59 19.21 2.40
CA VAL A 227 5.79 20.38 2.87
C VAL A 227 6.63 21.65 3.08
N LYS A 228 7.96 21.53 3.15
CA LYS A 228 8.92 22.64 3.22
C LYS A 228 9.58 22.96 1.87
N GLY A 229 9.05 22.43 0.76
CA GLY A 229 9.51 22.72 -0.61
C GLY A 229 10.75 21.96 -1.07
N HIS A 230 11.38 21.11 -0.25
CA HIS A 230 12.57 20.35 -0.66
C HIS A 230 12.19 19.25 -1.65
N LYS A 231 12.90 19.14 -2.77
CA LYS A 231 12.70 18.05 -3.75
C LYS A 231 13.08 16.71 -3.12
N LEU A 232 12.22 15.70 -3.32
CA LEU A 232 12.40 14.33 -2.85
C LEU A 232 12.71 13.42 -4.04
N SER A 233 13.84 12.73 -4.00
CA SER A 233 14.23 11.77 -5.03
C SER A 233 13.66 10.40 -4.69
N ILE A 234 12.40 10.16 -5.06
CA ILE A 234 11.72 8.85 -4.93
C ILE A 234 11.26 8.35 -6.30
N VAL A 235 11.12 7.05 -6.44
CA VAL A 235 10.65 6.41 -7.67
C VAL A 235 9.62 5.36 -7.29
N PRO A 236 8.34 5.72 -7.12
CA PRO A 236 7.30 4.78 -6.77
C PRO A 236 6.87 3.92 -7.96
N ASP A 237 6.36 2.72 -7.67
CA ASP A 237 5.71 1.82 -8.62
C ASP A 237 4.20 2.09 -8.67
N THR A 238 3.65 2.64 -7.58
CA THR A 238 2.22 2.89 -7.42
C THR A 238 1.95 4.16 -6.60
N LEU A 239 0.79 4.76 -6.81
CA LEU A 239 0.29 5.94 -6.12
C LEU A 239 -0.90 5.54 -5.25
N CYS A 240 -0.81 5.80 -3.96
CA CYS A 240 -1.88 5.57 -3.00
C CYS A 240 -2.77 6.81 -2.85
N VAL A 241 -4.07 6.56 -2.75
CA VAL A 241 -5.08 7.51 -2.27
C VAL A 241 -5.92 6.79 -1.22
N HIS A 242 -6.16 7.45 -0.09
CA HIS A 242 -6.95 6.85 0.98
C HIS A 242 -8.44 6.90 0.65
N GLY A 243 -9.15 5.77 0.79
CA GLY A 243 -10.58 5.63 0.54
C GLY A 243 -11.47 6.19 1.68
N ASP A 244 -10.88 6.50 2.84
CA ASP A 244 -11.58 6.96 4.04
C ASP A 244 -11.83 8.49 4.07
N THR A 245 -11.42 9.23 3.03
CA THR A 245 -11.69 10.67 2.92
C THR A 245 -13.01 10.94 2.19
N PRO A 246 -13.81 11.97 2.60
CA PRO A 246 -15.07 12.29 1.93
C PRO A 246 -14.96 12.58 0.43
N ALA A 247 -13.80 13.09 -0.02
CA ALA A 247 -13.53 13.43 -1.42
C ALA A 247 -12.71 12.35 -2.15
N ALA A 248 -12.58 11.13 -1.61
CA ALA A 248 -11.73 10.09 -2.18
C ALA A 248 -12.08 9.75 -3.64
N VAL A 249 -13.36 9.70 -3.98
CA VAL A 249 -13.84 9.38 -5.34
C VAL A 249 -13.45 10.47 -6.31
N GLU A 250 -13.67 11.76 -5.95
CA GLU A 250 -13.30 12.91 -6.76
C GLU A 250 -11.79 13.01 -6.95
N ILE A 251 -11.01 12.80 -5.88
CA ILE A 251 -9.55 12.79 -5.94
C ILE A 251 -9.07 11.68 -6.87
N LEU A 252 -9.58 10.47 -6.73
CA LEU A 252 -9.21 9.32 -7.57
C LEU A 252 -9.56 9.53 -9.04
N ALA A 253 -10.77 10.04 -9.33
CA ALA A 253 -11.21 10.34 -10.69
C ALA A 253 -10.31 11.40 -11.35
N ALA A 254 -10.02 12.49 -10.63
CA ALA A 254 -9.16 13.57 -11.11
C ALA A 254 -7.71 13.11 -11.32
N ILE A 255 -7.16 12.32 -10.39
CA ILE A 255 -5.82 11.73 -10.53
C ILE A 255 -5.75 10.76 -11.71
N ARG A 256 -6.76 9.90 -11.89
CA ARG A 256 -6.83 8.98 -13.02
C ARG A 256 -6.82 9.73 -14.35
N ALA A 257 -7.62 10.80 -14.45
CA ALA A 257 -7.64 11.66 -15.63
C ALA A 257 -6.28 12.34 -15.88
N ALA A 258 -5.66 12.90 -14.86
CA ALA A 258 -4.37 13.58 -14.96
C ALA A 258 -3.22 12.62 -15.35
N LEU A 259 -3.24 11.36 -14.89
CA LEU A 259 -2.21 10.36 -15.24
C LEU A 259 -2.42 9.74 -16.64
N GLN A 260 -3.58 9.89 -17.25
CA GLN A 260 -3.90 9.42 -18.59
C GLN A 260 -3.75 10.51 -19.67
N ALA A 261 -3.69 11.78 -19.26
CA ALA A 261 -3.46 12.87 -20.18
C ALA A 261 -2.04 12.77 -20.79
N PRO A 262 -1.86 13.04 -22.10
CA PRO A 262 -0.53 13.13 -22.68
C PRO A 262 0.25 14.24 -21.96
N PRO A 263 1.57 14.12 -21.77
CA PRO A 263 2.38 15.20 -21.26
C PRO A 263 2.34 16.38 -22.24
N ASP A 264 2.16 17.59 -21.69
CA ASP A 264 2.24 18.85 -22.44
C ASP A 264 3.62 19.07 -23.06
#